data_080ce1b8c9a5d1203ea5bb615b087b12
#
_entry.id   080ce1b8c9a5d1203ea5bb615b087b12
#
_cell.length_a   1.000
_cell.length_b   1.000
_cell.length_c   1.000
_cell.angle_alpha   90.00
_cell.angle_beta   90.00
_cell.angle_gamma   90.00
#
_symmetry.space_group_name_H-M   'P 1'
#
loop_
_entity.id
_entity.type
_entity.pdbx_description
1 polymer ?
#
loop_
_entity_poly.entity_id
_entity_poly.type
_entity_poly.pdbx_seq_one_letter_code
_entity_poly.pdbx_strand_id
1 'polypeptide(L)'
;NQQRRKMLGFETLAPCVGDKIISLRNHWDICSENTHTPLTNGTIGTLTDFYLTNIQMPFGFTRKWPDIKNVDILVGNMKLEENDDYLTGLTMDYNEFITGQSTLTPAQMYNITQSHKRTGDPEMIPMSFTYAYAITCWKAQGSEYGKVLLFEENFPFKKDEHQKYLYTGITRASDKVVLITK
;
A
#
# COMPACT_ATOMS: atom_id res chain seq x y z
N ASN A 1 7.40 9.85 -4.66
CA ASN A 1 6.64 10.05 -3.40
C ASN A 1 7.34 11.04 -2.47
N GLN A 2 8.61 10.83 -2.08
CA GLN A 2 9.30 11.68 -1.07
C GLN A 2 9.48 13.14 -1.48
N GLN A 3 9.76 13.43 -2.76
CA GLN A 3 9.83 14.81 -3.24
C GLN A 3 8.49 15.53 -3.10
N ARG A 4 7.39 14.86 -3.43
CA ARG A 4 6.04 15.44 -3.27
C ARG A 4 5.70 15.68 -1.81
N ARG A 5 6.07 14.76 -0.92
CA ARG A 5 5.88 14.93 0.53
C ARG A 5 6.61 16.18 1.05
N LYS A 6 7.86 16.38 0.65
CA LYS A 6 8.62 17.60 0.99
C LYS A 6 7.94 18.88 0.51
N MET A 7 7.37 18.88 -0.70
CA MET A 7 6.61 20.03 -1.22
C MET A 7 5.33 20.30 -0.43
N LEU A 8 4.79 19.29 0.24
CA LEU A 8 3.61 19.40 1.12
C LEU A 8 3.97 19.69 2.58
N GLY A 9 5.26 19.89 2.90
CA GLY A 9 5.74 20.22 4.24
C GLY A 9 6.09 19.02 5.12
N PHE A 10 6.06 17.80 4.59
CA PHE A 10 6.50 16.60 5.32
C PHE A 10 8.04 16.47 5.22
N GLU A 11 8.75 16.74 6.27
CA GLU A 11 10.23 16.76 6.28
C GLU A 11 10.84 15.38 6.54
N THR A 12 10.08 14.44 7.11
CA THR A 12 10.57 13.12 7.51
C THR A 12 10.30 12.06 6.43
N LEU A 13 11.05 10.96 6.44
CA LEU A 13 10.74 9.76 5.64
C LEU A 13 9.62 8.94 6.26
N ALA A 14 9.41 9.08 7.57
CA ALA A 14 8.36 8.38 8.31
C ALA A 14 6.96 8.86 7.89
N PRO A 15 5.94 7.98 7.94
CA PRO A 15 4.55 8.37 7.74
C PRO A 15 4.11 9.43 8.74
N CYS A 16 3.26 10.34 8.27
CA CYS A 16 2.65 11.39 9.08
C CYS A 16 1.14 11.38 8.86
N VAL A 17 0.40 11.87 9.85
CA VAL A 17 -1.04 12.14 9.69
C VAL A 17 -1.23 13.10 8.51
N GLY A 18 -2.17 12.78 7.63
CA GLY A 18 -2.41 13.51 6.38
C GLY A 18 -1.66 12.95 5.17
N ASP A 19 -0.77 11.98 5.34
CA ASP A 19 -0.14 11.32 4.20
C ASP A 19 -1.14 10.51 3.38
N LYS A 20 -1.03 10.61 2.06
CA LYS A 20 -1.70 9.70 1.14
C LYS A 20 -1.00 8.36 1.08
N ILE A 21 -1.76 7.31 1.33
CA ILE A 21 -1.27 5.92 1.34
C ILE A 21 -2.10 5.02 0.44
N ILE A 22 -1.49 3.95 -0.04
CA ILE A 22 -2.11 2.97 -0.92
C ILE A 22 -1.82 1.55 -0.42
N SER A 23 -2.85 0.70 -0.42
CA SER A 23 -2.70 -0.73 -0.17
C SER A 23 -2.04 -1.42 -1.37
N LEU A 24 -1.09 -2.31 -1.10
CA LEU A 24 -0.37 -3.07 -2.13
C LEU A 24 -0.90 -4.51 -2.29
N ARG A 25 -1.89 -4.91 -1.47
CA ARG A 25 -2.47 -6.27 -1.49
C ARG A 25 -3.96 -6.22 -1.21
N ASN A 26 -4.64 -7.33 -1.55
CA ASN A 26 -6.03 -7.54 -1.18
C ASN A 26 -6.14 -8.09 0.24
N HIS A 27 -7.05 -7.52 1.02
CA HIS A 27 -7.43 -7.96 2.37
C HIS A 27 -8.97 -8.01 2.43
N TRP A 28 -9.53 -9.11 1.93
CA TRP A 28 -10.98 -9.26 1.76
C TRP A 28 -11.77 -9.32 3.08
N ASP A 29 -11.08 -9.61 4.17
CA ASP A 29 -11.58 -9.68 5.54
C ASP A 29 -11.59 -8.34 6.26
N ILE A 30 -10.98 -7.32 5.66
CA ILE A 30 -10.94 -5.94 6.17
C ILE A 30 -11.83 -5.07 5.31
N CYS A 31 -12.87 -4.52 5.93
CA CYS A 31 -13.87 -3.70 5.25
C CYS A 31 -14.02 -2.34 5.93
N SER A 32 -14.41 -1.34 5.14
CA SER A 32 -14.74 -0.01 5.65
C SER A 32 -15.98 -0.03 6.55
N GLU A 33 -16.08 0.95 7.43
CA GLU A 33 -17.04 0.96 8.53
C GLU A 33 -18.50 1.07 8.06
N ASN A 34 -18.78 1.91 7.09
CA ASN A 34 -20.16 2.22 6.68
C ASN A 34 -20.56 1.48 5.40
N THR A 35 -19.72 1.48 4.39
CA THR A 35 -20.04 0.89 3.07
C THR A 35 -19.66 -0.58 2.96
N HIS A 36 -18.93 -1.13 3.96
CA HIS A 36 -18.39 -2.48 3.95
C HIS A 36 -17.57 -2.80 2.68
N THR A 37 -16.92 -1.77 2.12
CA THR A 37 -16.03 -1.93 0.97
C THR A 37 -14.74 -2.61 1.41
N PRO A 38 -14.35 -3.75 0.81
CA PRO A 38 -13.14 -4.46 1.21
C PRO A 38 -11.88 -3.71 0.83
N LEU A 39 -10.84 -3.85 1.64
CA LEU A 39 -9.52 -3.30 1.36
C LEU A 39 -8.84 -4.09 0.25
N THR A 40 -8.75 -3.51 -0.92
CA THR A 40 -8.13 -4.14 -2.10
C THR A 40 -6.80 -3.52 -2.47
N ASN A 41 -6.03 -4.21 -3.29
CA ASN A 41 -4.83 -3.65 -3.92
C ASN A 41 -5.21 -2.43 -4.75
N GLY A 42 -4.53 -1.31 -4.50
CA GLY A 42 -4.84 -0.05 -5.17
C GLY A 42 -5.78 0.87 -4.39
N THR A 43 -6.40 0.43 -3.30
CA THR A 43 -7.22 1.29 -2.43
C THR A 43 -6.36 2.42 -1.87
N ILE A 44 -6.77 3.66 -2.14
CA ILE A 44 -6.09 4.89 -1.72
C ILE A 44 -6.90 5.60 -0.65
N GLY A 45 -6.20 6.15 0.32
CA GLY A 45 -6.79 6.99 1.36
C GLY A 45 -5.75 7.88 2.05
N THR A 46 -6.23 8.62 3.02
CA THR A 46 -5.43 9.51 3.86
C THR A 46 -5.26 8.92 5.25
N LEU A 47 -4.04 8.82 5.73
CA LEU A 47 -3.73 8.38 7.09
C LEU A 47 -4.23 9.44 8.09
N THR A 48 -5.18 9.08 8.96
CA THR A 48 -5.86 10.04 9.85
C THR A 48 -5.27 10.06 11.23
N ASP A 49 -4.85 8.92 11.73
CA ASP A 49 -4.14 8.75 12.99
C ASP A 49 -3.33 7.46 12.98
N PHE A 50 -2.35 7.33 13.83
CA PHE A 50 -1.59 6.11 14.01
C PHE A 50 -0.73 6.12 15.27
N TYR A 51 -0.29 4.95 15.68
CA TYR A 51 0.80 4.75 16.63
C TYR A 51 1.76 3.68 16.13
N LEU A 52 3.00 3.72 16.61
CA LEU A 52 4.01 2.71 16.32
C LEU A 52 4.07 1.69 17.45
N THR A 53 4.18 0.44 17.08
CA THR A 53 4.40 -0.67 18.00
C THR A 53 5.36 -1.68 17.38
N ASN A 54 5.89 -2.57 18.21
CA ASN A 54 6.73 -3.66 17.77
C ASN A 54 6.06 -4.98 18.12
N ILE A 55 5.97 -5.88 17.16
CA ILE A 55 5.43 -7.21 17.36
C ILE A 55 6.53 -8.25 17.16
N GLN A 56 6.50 -9.25 18.01
CA GLN A 56 7.36 -10.43 17.87
C GLN A 56 6.63 -11.49 17.08
N MET A 57 7.13 -11.78 15.88
CA MET A 57 6.54 -12.80 15.04
C MET A 57 7.25 -14.12 15.20
N PRO A 58 6.58 -15.19 15.63
CA PRO A 58 7.16 -16.52 15.67
C PRO A 58 7.32 -17.05 14.24
N PHE A 59 8.56 -17.29 13.86
CA PHE A 59 8.89 -17.87 12.56
C PHE A 59 9.11 -19.36 12.68
N GLY A 60 8.16 -20.16 12.48
CA GLY A 60 8.48 -21.52 12.20
C GLY A 60 7.52 -22.55 12.69
N PHE A 61 6.88 -23.19 11.77
CA PHE A 61 6.28 -24.50 11.88
C PHE A 61 7.31 -25.63 11.70
N THR A 62 8.59 -25.33 11.54
CA THR A 62 9.65 -26.33 11.49
C THR A 62 10.76 -25.98 12.47
N ARG A 63 11.27 -27.00 13.17
CA ARG A 63 12.42 -26.92 14.10
C ARG A 63 13.68 -26.22 13.52
N LYS A 64 13.68 -25.85 12.25
CA LYS A 64 14.81 -25.21 11.54
C LYS A 64 14.80 -23.67 11.55
N TRP A 65 13.80 -23.03 12.13
CA TRP A 65 13.69 -21.56 12.08
C TRP A 65 13.43 -21.01 13.48
N PRO A 66 14.47 -20.95 14.33
CA PRO A 66 14.32 -20.52 15.72
C PRO A 66 14.23 -19.00 15.90
N ASP A 67 14.36 -18.19 14.84
CA ASP A 67 14.51 -16.76 14.98
C ASP A 67 13.15 -16.06 15.06
N ILE A 68 12.87 -15.49 16.23
CA ILE A 68 11.82 -14.50 16.40
C ILE A 68 12.32 -13.20 15.73
N LYS A 69 11.53 -12.68 14.78
CA LYS A 69 11.80 -11.36 14.21
C LYS A 69 10.95 -10.30 14.90
N ASN A 70 11.56 -9.20 15.27
CA ASN A 70 10.84 -8.01 15.64
C ASN A 70 10.41 -7.29 14.35
N VAL A 71 9.14 -6.98 14.27
CA VAL A 71 8.55 -6.24 13.14
C VAL A 71 7.95 -4.95 13.66
N ASP A 72 8.45 -3.82 13.18
CA ASP A 72 7.89 -2.52 13.52
C ASP A 72 6.60 -2.31 12.72
N ILE A 73 5.51 -2.11 13.42
CA ILE A 73 4.16 -1.98 12.87
C ILE A 73 3.65 -0.57 13.14
N LEU A 74 3.09 0.03 12.12
CA LEU A 74 2.24 1.19 12.23
C LEU A 74 0.79 0.71 12.30
N VAL A 75 0.13 0.96 13.43
CA VAL A 75 -1.30 0.71 13.58
C VAL A 75 -2.03 2.03 13.42
N GLY A 76 -2.93 2.12 12.46
CA GLY A 76 -3.59 3.39 12.16
C GLY A 76 -4.87 3.25 11.38
N ASN A 77 -5.51 4.40 11.16
CA ASN A 77 -6.77 4.53 10.46
C ASN A 77 -6.56 5.27 9.13
N MET A 78 -7.33 4.88 8.13
CA MET A 78 -7.28 5.48 6.80
C MET A 78 -8.68 5.94 6.37
N LYS A 79 -8.80 7.21 5.99
CA LYS A 79 -9.98 7.75 5.33
C LYS A 79 -9.88 7.47 3.83
N LEU A 80 -10.87 6.81 3.25
CA LEU A 80 -10.92 6.48 1.83
C LEU A 80 -11.16 7.73 0.98
N GLU A 81 -10.53 7.80 -0.21
CA GLU A 81 -10.74 8.92 -1.14
C GLU A 81 -12.05 8.81 -1.92
N GLU A 82 -12.56 7.60 -2.15
CA GLU A 82 -13.71 7.37 -3.02
C GLU A 82 -15.05 7.78 -2.39
N ASN A 83 -15.20 7.57 -1.08
CA ASN A 83 -16.52 7.69 -0.42
C ASN A 83 -16.48 8.31 0.96
N ASP A 84 -15.37 8.91 1.34
CA ASP A 84 -15.12 9.49 2.66
C ASP A 84 -15.31 8.53 3.86
N ASP A 85 -15.36 7.23 3.60
CA ASP A 85 -15.48 6.18 4.61
C ASP A 85 -14.13 5.86 5.26
N TYR A 86 -14.14 5.06 6.32
CA TYR A 86 -12.93 4.77 7.10
C TYR A 86 -12.62 3.28 7.13
N LEU A 87 -11.33 2.98 7.07
CA LEU A 87 -10.74 1.69 7.43
C LEU A 87 -9.95 1.89 8.72
N THR A 88 -10.28 1.14 9.75
CA THR A 88 -9.73 1.29 11.09
C THR A 88 -8.87 0.10 11.51
N GLY A 89 -7.91 0.34 12.42
CA GLY A 89 -7.06 -0.71 12.97
C GLY A 89 -6.13 -1.38 11.98
N LEU A 90 -5.74 -0.69 10.90
CA LEU A 90 -4.83 -1.23 9.88
C LEU A 90 -3.44 -1.43 10.46
N THR A 91 -2.92 -2.64 10.36
CA THR A 91 -1.58 -3.03 10.84
C THR A 91 -0.59 -3.01 9.68
N MET A 92 0.12 -1.90 9.49
CA MET A 92 0.97 -1.66 8.32
C MET A 92 2.43 -1.93 8.64
N ASP A 93 3.17 -2.57 7.73
CA ASP A 93 4.63 -2.77 7.85
C ASP A 93 5.33 -1.41 7.77
N TYR A 94 5.84 -0.92 8.91
CA TYR A 94 6.50 0.38 8.98
C TYR A 94 7.75 0.47 8.11
N ASN A 95 8.53 -0.61 8.06
CA ASN A 95 9.75 -0.64 7.24
C ASN A 95 9.46 -0.49 5.75
N GLU A 96 8.33 -1.01 5.28
CA GLU A 96 7.93 -0.88 3.87
C GLU A 96 7.69 0.57 3.46
N PHE A 97 7.15 1.42 4.36
CA PHE A 97 7.04 2.85 4.12
C PHE A 97 8.39 3.54 3.95
N ILE A 98 9.36 3.18 4.81
CA ILE A 98 10.67 3.86 4.87
C ILE A 98 11.57 3.41 3.73
N THR A 99 11.64 2.09 3.49
CA THR A 99 12.64 1.48 2.59
C THR A 99 12.06 1.01 1.26
N GLY A 100 10.74 0.87 1.17
CA GLY A 100 10.06 0.22 0.05
C GLY A 100 10.19 -1.31 0.07
N GLN A 101 10.73 -1.89 1.14
CA GLN A 101 10.91 -3.33 1.30
C GLN A 101 10.26 -3.79 2.60
N SER A 102 9.42 -4.83 2.51
CA SER A 102 8.83 -5.43 3.69
C SER A 102 9.90 -6.07 4.58
N THR A 103 9.69 -5.96 5.89
CA THR A 103 10.51 -6.66 6.90
C THR A 103 10.43 -8.17 6.75
N LEU A 104 9.30 -8.66 6.26
CA LEU A 104 9.03 -10.08 6.07
C LEU A 104 9.22 -10.51 4.62
N THR A 105 9.89 -11.64 4.41
CA THR A 105 9.94 -12.27 3.10
C THR A 105 8.55 -12.82 2.70
N PRO A 106 8.26 -13.00 1.39
CA PRO A 106 7.00 -13.59 0.95
C PRO A 106 6.70 -14.96 1.58
N ALA A 107 7.73 -15.80 1.80
CA ALA A 107 7.58 -17.09 2.45
C ALA A 107 7.21 -16.96 3.93
N GLN A 108 7.82 -16.03 4.64
CA GLN A 108 7.47 -15.72 6.03
C GLN A 108 6.04 -15.21 6.15
N MET A 109 5.65 -14.28 5.28
CA MET A 109 4.29 -13.76 5.25
C MET A 109 3.25 -14.87 4.97
N TYR A 110 3.54 -15.75 4.02
CA TYR A 110 2.68 -16.90 3.74
C TYR A 110 2.52 -17.80 4.97
N ASN A 111 3.61 -18.13 5.67
CA ASN A 111 3.58 -18.99 6.85
C ASN A 111 2.75 -18.37 7.99
N ILE A 112 2.90 -17.06 8.24
CA ILE A 112 2.12 -16.33 9.24
C ILE A 112 0.63 -16.40 8.89
N THR A 113 0.27 -16.12 7.64
CA THR A 113 -1.12 -16.17 7.19
C THR A 113 -1.71 -17.58 7.34
N GLN A 114 -0.94 -18.64 7.09
CA GLN A 114 -1.41 -20.01 7.27
C GLN A 114 -1.54 -20.38 8.76
N SER A 115 -0.65 -19.86 9.62
CA SER A 115 -0.77 -20.02 11.05
C SER A 115 -2.05 -19.40 11.58
N HIS A 116 -2.28 -18.15 11.25
CA HIS A 116 -3.47 -17.40 11.63
C HIS A 116 -4.77 -18.13 11.25
N LYS A 117 -4.84 -18.67 10.03
CA LYS A 117 -5.99 -19.48 9.58
C LYS A 117 -6.22 -20.75 10.40
N ARG A 118 -5.16 -21.30 11.01
CA ARG A 118 -5.26 -22.53 11.81
C ARG A 118 -5.61 -22.27 13.28
N THR A 119 -5.03 -21.23 13.85
CA THR A 119 -5.21 -20.92 15.29
C THR A 119 -6.44 -20.08 15.57
N GLY A 120 -6.93 -19.33 14.59
CA GLY A 120 -7.99 -18.35 14.76
C GLY A 120 -7.58 -17.16 15.64
N ASP A 121 -6.32 -17.08 16.02
CA ASP A 121 -5.79 -15.98 16.83
C ASP A 121 -5.73 -14.72 15.95
N PRO A 122 -6.26 -13.58 16.41
CA PRO A 122 -6.16 -12.31 15.70
C PRO A 122 -4.75 -11.72 15.82
N GLU A 123 -3.74 -12.49 15.38
CA GLU A 123 -2.38 -11.95 15.30
C GLU A 123 -2.37 -10.76 14.33
N MET A 124 -1.69 -9.70 14.70
CA MET A 124 -1.49 -8.55 13.83
C MET A 124 -0.64 -8.97 12.63
N ILE A 125 -1.30 -9.24 11.50
CA ILE A 125 -0.60 -9.56 10.25
C ILE A 125 -0.18 -8.25 9.59
N PRO A 126 1.14 -8.02 9.38
CA PRO A 126 1.61 -6.80 8.73
C PRO A 126 1.06 -6.68 7.30
N MET A 127 0.40 -5.58 7.03
CA MET A 127 -0.15 -5.24 5.73
C MET A 127 0.84 -4.42 4.92
N SER A 128 0.89 -4.66 3.62
CA SER A 128 1.74 -3.90 2.70
C SER A 128 1.09 -2.59 2.28
N PHE A 129 1.69 -1.48 2.68
CA PHE A 129 1.28 -0.13 2.28
C PHE A 129 2.48 0.70 1.83
N THR A 130 2.22 1.71 1.02
CA THR A 130 3.21 2.73 0.66
C THR A 130 2.52 4.08 0.41
N TYR A 131 3.34 5.12 0.18
CA TYR A 131 2.82 6.45 -0.17
C TYR A 131 2.16 6.46 -1.57
N ALA A 132 1.05 7.18 -1.70
CA ALA A 132 0.22 7.25 -2.90
C ALA A 132 0.35 8.56 -3.70
N TYR A 133 1.39 9.37 -3.48
CA TYR A 133 1.58 10.62 -4.25
C TYR A 133 2.06 10.38 -5.68
N ALA A 134 2.72 9.26 -5.93
CA ALA A 134 3.08 8.78 -7.25
C ALA A 134 3.01 7.25 -7.24
N ILE A 135 2.20 6.70 -8.12
CA ILE A 135 1.96 5.26 -8.25
C ILE A 135 2.30 4.81 -9.67
N THR A 136 2.55 3.52 -9.82
CA THR A 136 2.75 2.95 -11.17
C THR A 136 1.43 2.91 -11.92
N CYS A 137 1.48 2.97 -13.24
CA CYS A 137 0.31 2.86 -14.10
C CYS A 137 -0.52 1.59 -13.81
N TRP A 138 0.15 0.47 -13.49
CA TRP A 138 -0.49 -0.79 -13.14
C TRP A 138 -1.29 -0.72 -11.82
N LYS A 139 -0.79 0.02 -10.83
CA LYS A 139 -1.51 0.23 -9.56
C LYS A 139 -2.70 1.19 -9.70
N ALA A 140 -2.68 2.04 -10.72
CA ALA A 140 -3.79 2.92 -11.04
C ALA A 140 -4.93 2.22 -11.81
N GLN A 141 -4.71 0.98 -12.24
CA GLN A 141 -5.70 0.24 -13.03
C GLN A 141 -6.97 -0.02 -12.19
N GLY A 142 -8.12 0.31 -12.75
CA GLY A 142 -9.41 0.22 -12.07
C GLY A 142 -9.85 1.50 -11.35
N SER A 143 -8.92 2.42 -11.06
CA SER A 143 -9.23 3.72 -10.43
C SER A 143 -9.35 4.83 -11.46
N GLU A 144 -10.07 5.90 -11.12
CA GLU A 144 -10.23 7.11 -11.91
C GLU A 144 -9.76 8.33 -11.11
N TYR A 145 -9.12 9.27 -11.79
CA TYR A 145 -8.60 10.51 -11.18
C TYR A 145 -8.99 11.71 -12.03
N GLY A 146 -9.38 12.81 -11.44
CA GLY A 146 -9.72 14.03 -12.18
C GLY A 146 -8.56 14.48 -13.07
N LYS A 147 -7.35 14.54 -12.53
CA LYS A 147 -6.15 14.97 -13.25
C LYS A 147 -5.01 13.97 -13.10
N VAL A 148 -4.40 13.59 -14.20
CA VAL A 148 -3.28 12.63 -14.25
C VAL A 148 -2.06 13.28 -14.89
N LEU A 149 -0.92 13.16 -14.21
CA LEU A 149 0.39 13.44 -14.76
C LEU A 149 1.06 12.11 -15.07
N LEU A 150 1.18 11.76 -16.35
CA LEU A 150 1.76 10.52 -16.81
C LEU A 150 3.18 10.77 -17.33
N PHE A 151 4.15 10.10 -16.75
CA PHE A 151 5.53 10.10 -17.25
C PHE A 151 5.69 8.94 -18.23
N GLU A 152 6.06 9.25 -19.47
CA GLU A 152 6.39 8.24 -20.44
C GLU A 152 7.78 7.67 -20.14
N GLU A 153 7.81 6.43 -19.67
CA GLU A 153 9.05 5.73 -19.42
C GLU A 153 9.52 5.02 -20.70
N ASN A 154 10.85 4.95 -20.90
CA ASN A 154 11.43 4.08 -21.94
C ASN A 154 11.34 2.64 -21.46
N PHE A 155 10.28 1.96 -21.88
CA PHE A 155 10.15 0.53 -21.61
C PHE A 155 11.07 -0.27 -22.53
N PRO A 156 11.78 -1.25 -22.02
CA PRO A 156 12.50 -2.24 -22.83
C PRO A 156 11.52 -3.19 -23.56
N PHE A 157 10.24 -2.89 -23.54
CA PHE A 157 9.16 -3.73 -24.00
C PHE A 157 8.80 -3.49 -25.47
N LYS A 158 8.09 -4.46 -26.03
CA LYS A 158 7.57 -4.40 -27.40
C LYS A 158 6.62 -3.21 -27.54
N LYS A 159 6.52 -2.69 -28.77
CA LYS A 159 5.66 -1.55 -29.12
C LYS A 159 4.23 -1.68 -28.60
N ASP A 160 3.66 -2.88 -28.63
CA ASP A 160 2.30 -3.16 -28.19
C ASP A 160 2.13 -2.99 -26.66
N GLU A 161 3.15 -3.30 -25.88
CA GLU A 161 3.12 -3.12 -24.43
C GLU A 161 3.21 -1.65 -24.05
N HIS A 162 4.01 -0.88 -24.76
CA HIS A 162 4.07 0.57 -24.59
C HIS A 162 2.72 1.24 -24.91
N GLN A 163 2.04 0.81 -25.98
CA GLN A 163 0.70 1.30 -26.30
C GLN A 163 -0.32 0.97 -25.22
N LYS A 164 -0.29 -0.25 -24.66
CA LYS A 164 -1.15 -0.65 -23.55
C LYS A 164 -0.87 0.19 -22.29
N TYR A 165 0.40 0.48 -22.01
CA TYR A 165 0.79 1.36 -20.91
C TYR A 165 0.20 2.76 -21.08
N LEU A 166 0.40 3.40 -22.24
CA LEU A 166 -0.13 4.73 -22.52
C LEU A 166 -1.66 4.74 -22.45
N TYR A 167 -2.32 3.76 -23.06
CA TYR A 167 -3.77 3.61 -22.97
C TYR A 167 -4.24 3.52 -21.53
N THR A 168 -3.63 2.63 -20.72
CA THR A 168 -3.99 2.45 -19.33
C THR A 168 -3.82 3.74 -18.53
N GLY A 169 -2.71 4.46 -18.71
CA GLY A 169 -2.43 5.69 -17.99
C GLY A 169 -3.34 6.85 -18.39
N ILE A 170 -3.58 7.03 -19.69
CA ILE A 170 -4.43 8.11 -20.23
C ILE A 170 -5.89 7.92 -19.79
N THR A 171 -6.39 6.70 -19.86
CA THR A 171 -7.78 6.39 -19.47
C THR A 171 -8.06 6.45 -17.96
N ARG A 172 -7.05 6.76 -17.15
CA ARG A 172 -7.23 7.04 -15.71
C ARG A 172 -7.70 8.46 -15.42
N ALA A 173 -7.64 9.39 -16.39
CA ALA A 173 -8.06 10.76 -16.18
C ALA A 173 -9.50 10.97 -16.65
N SER A 174 -10.36 11.51 -15.78
CA SER A 174 -11.72 11.91 -16.13
C SER A 174 -11.79 13.34 -16.66
N ASP A 175 -10.85 14.22 -16.27
CA ASP A 175 -10.84 15.64 -16.65
C ASP A 175 -9.63 15.99 -17.49
N LYS A 176 -8.40 15.73 -17.01
CA LYS A 176 -7.19 16.17 -17.68
C LYS A 176 -6.05 15.18 -17.51
N VAL A 177 -5.38 14.88 -18.63
CA VAL A 177 -4.07 14.21 -18.61
C VAL A 177 -2.97 15.14 -19.13
N VAL A 178 -1.81 15.10 -18.47
CA VAL A 178 -0.57 15.71 -18.96
C VAL A 178 0.43 14.59 -19.16
N LEU A 179 0.84 14.37 -20.41
CA LEU A 179 1.86 13.40 -20.77
C LEU A 179 3.21 14.10 -20.83
N ILE A 180 4.18 13.61 -20.06
CA ILE A 180 5.58 14.03 -20.11
C ILE A 180 6.34 12.97 -20.90
N THR A 181 6.74 13.32 -22.09
CA THR A 181 7.58 12.51 -22.98
C THR A 181 9.04 12.89 -22.81
N LYS A 182 9.94 11.96 -23.10
CA LYS A 182 11.39 12.23 -23.17
C LYS A 182 11.77 12.74 -24.53
#